data_915c75b90a6c41c8eeed779a259ce496
#
_entry.id   915c75b90a6c41c8eeed779a259ce496
#
_cell.length_a   1.000
_cell.length_b   1.000
_cell.length_c   1.000
_cell.angle_alpha   90.00
_cell.angle_beta   90.00
_cell.angle_gamma   90.00
#
_symmetry.space_group_name_H-M   'P 1'
#
loop_
_entity.id
_entity.type
_entity.pdbx_description
1 polymer ?
#
loop_
_entity_poly.entity_id
_entity_poly.type
_entity_poly.pdbx_seq_one_letter_code
_entity_poly.pdbx_strand_id
1 'polypeptide(L)'
;MKRLLLATLLFLLTEISFSKDKLNYTITSDSQINNIKGSFEAIGNVIIKSTNTNFEASSNKLIYDKDAKSLKLLGNVFVKNLESEGLSIQMSTGDELTIFTETGLFEFKSGNQNRVKTKIKF
;
A
#
# COMPACT_ATOMS: atom_id res chain seq x y z
N MET A 1 0.48 -23.74 -22.92
CA MET A 1 -0.47 -22.70 -23.19
C MET A 1 -1.38 -22.41 -22.03
N LYS A 2 -2.16 -23.40 -21.63
CA LYS A 2 -3.08 -23.16 -20.52
C LYS A 2 -2.39 -22.78 -19.24
N ARG A 3 -1.19 -23.28 -19.03
CA ARG A 3 -0.43 -22.94 -17.82
C ARG A 3 -0.02 -21.48 -17.78
N LEU A 4 0.28 -20.96 -18.94
CA LEU A 4 0.62 -19.54 -19.02
C LEU A 4 -0.58 -18.66 -18.68
N LEU A 5 -1.76 -19.08 -19.09
CA LEU A 5 -2.96 -18.34 -18.75
C LEU A 5 -3.23 -18.38 -17.27
N LEU A 6 -3.00 -19.52 -16.64
CA LEU A 6 -3.17 -19.63 -15.20
C LEU A 6 -2.18 -18.75 -14.45
N ALA A 7 -0.93 -18.73 -14.90
CA ALA A 7 0.07 -17.90 -14.27
C ALA A 7 -0.31 -16.43 -14.40
N THR A 8 -0.80 -16.04 -15.55
CA THR A 8 -1.25 -14.68 -15.77
C THR A 8 -2.41 -14.33 -14.84
N LEU A 9 -3.31 -15.26 -14.68
CA LEU A 9 -4.44 -15.03 -13.80
C LEU A 9 -4.00 -14.86 -12.35
N LEU A 10 -3.07 -15.68 -11.90
CA LEU A 10 -2.52 -15.53 -10.57
C LEU A 10 -1.86 -14.18 -10.39
N PHE A 11 -1.14 -13.76 -11.39
CA PHE A 11 -0.49 -12.46 -11.33
C PHE A 11 -1.54 -11.34 -11.18
N LEU A 12 -2.65 -11.46 -11.90
CA LEU A 12 -3.71 -10.47 -11.78
C LEU A 12 -4.31 -10.42 -10.38
N LEU A 13 -4.32 -11.53 -9.69
CA LEU A 13 -4.82 -11.55 -8.32
C LEU A 13 -3.96 -10.74 -7.37
N THR A 14 -2.72 -10.49 -7.72
CA THR A 14 -1.86 -9.66 -6.89
C THR A 14 -2.00 -8.19 -7.18
N GLU A 15 -2.72 -7.83 -8.23
CA GLU A 15 -2.96 -6.45 -8.55
C GLU A 15 -4.28 -6.02 -7.96
N ILE A 16 -4.26 -4.90 -7.28
CA ILE A 16 -5.45 -4.35 -6.65
C ILE A 16 -5.71 -2.97 -7.24
N SER A 17 -6.92 -2.79 -7.75
CA SER A 17 -7.32 -1.51 -8.29
C SER A 17 -8.22 -0.83 -7.27
N PHE A 18 -7.87 0.38 -6.85
CA PHE A 18 -8.54 1.03 -5.74
C PHE A 18 -9.44 2.19 -6.11
N SER A 19 -9.34 2.72 -7.29
CA SER A 19 -10.11 3.91 -7.59
C SER A 19 -10.57 3.90 -9.03
N LYS A 20 -11.48 4.82 -9.34
CA LYS A 20 -11.92 5.02 -10.70
C LYS A 20 -10.79 5.47 -11.61
N ASP A 21 -9.80 6.10 -11.05
CA ASP A 21 -8.63 6.54 -11.80
C ASP A 21 -7.65 5.41 -12.03
N LYS A 22 -8.04 4.20 -11.63
CA LYS A 22 -7.27 2.98 -11.88
C LYS A 22 -5.88 3.05 -11.29
N LEU A 23 -5.82 3.48 -10.03
CA LEU A 23 -4.59 3.37 -9.29
C LEU A 23 -4.34 1.91 -9.03
N ASN A 24 -3.36 1.37 -9.68
CA ASN A 24 -2.98 -0.03 -9.50
C ASN A 24 -1.73 -0.11 -8.68
N TYR A 25 -1.71 -1.07 -7.78
CA TYR A 25 -0.56 -1.29 -6.92
C TYR A 25 -0.10 -2.73 -7.05
N THR A 26 1.20 -2.91 -6.97
CA THR A 26 1.80 -4.23 -6.87
C THR A 26 2.31 -4.37 -5.45
N ILE A 27 1.94 -5.47 -4.79
CA ILE A 27 2.32 -5.73 -3.42
C ILE A 27 3.18 -6.99 -3.39
N THR A 28 4.36 -6.87 -2.82
CA THR A 28 5.30 -7.97 -2.65
C THR A 28 5.57 -8.17 -1.17
N SER A 29 5.64 -9.41 -0.73
CA SER A 29 5.90 -9.72 0.67
C SER A 29 6.41 -11.15 0.81
N ASP A 30 6.83 -11.51 2.01
CA ASP A 30 7.26 -12.87 2.29
C ASP A 30 6.08 -13.84 2.29
N SER A 31 4.94 -13.42 2.80
CA SER A 31 3.72 -14.23 2.78
C SER A 31 2.50 -13.38 2.65
N GLN A 32 1.42 -13.97 2.14
CA GLN A 32 0.16 -13.27 1.94
C GLN A 32 -0.98 -14.18 2.34
N ILE A 33 -1.99 -13.58 2.97
CA ILE A 33 -3.17 -14.30 3.43
C ILE A 33 -4.39 -13.60 2.87
N ASN A 34 -5.22 -14.35 2.16
CA ASN A 34 -6.49 -13.83 1.66
C ASN A 34 -7.60 -14.26 2.60
N ASN A 35 -8.45 -13.32 2.94
CA ASN A 35 -9.56 -13.57 3.82
C ASN A 35 -10.82 -13.79 3.00
N ILE A 36 -11.75 -14.59 3.54
CA ILE A 36 -13.00 -14.91 2.85
C ILE A 36 -13.81 -13.64 2.58
N LYS A 37 -13.70 -12.64 3.44
CA LYS A 37 -14.49 -11.42 3.32
C LYS A 37 -13.88 -10.38 2.38
N GLY A 38 -12.87 -10.76 1.63
CA GLY A 38 -12.25 -9.83 0.72
C GLY A 38 -11.15 -8.99 1.32
N SER A 39 -10.77 -9.26 2.55
CA SER A 39 -9.61 -8.63 3.17
C SER A 39 -8.36 -9.41 2.80
N PHE A 40 -7.21 -8.76 2.93
CA PHE A 40 -5.97 -9.33 2.48
C PHE A 40 -4.85 -8.81 3.38
N GLU A 41 -3.92 -9.70 3.76
CA GLU A 41 -2.78 -9.32 4.56
C GLU A 41 -1.51 -9.77 3.89
N ALA A 42 -0.51 -8.89 3.90
CA ALA A 42 0.84 -9.20 3.46
C ALA A 42 1.76 -9.07 4.66
N ILE A 43 2.62 -10.05 4.86
CA ILE A 43 3.44 -10.14 6.07
C ILE A 43 4.89 -10.35 5.68
N GLY A 44 5.75 -9.53 6.25
CA GLY A 44 7.20 -9.65 6.10
C GLY A 44 7.73 -8.96 4.86
N ASN A 45 8.59 -7.98 5.04
CA ASN A 45 9.26 -7.27 3.95
C ASN A 45 8.29 -6.82 2.88
N VAL A 46 7.24 -6.13 3.32
CA VAL A 46 6.19 -5.70 2.40
C VAL A 46 6.68 -4.50 1.59
N ILE A 47 6.49 -4.56 0.29
CA ILE A 47 6.75 -3.45 -0.62
C ILE A 47 5.52 -3.25 -1.47
N ILE A 48 5.04 -2.01 -1.50
CA ILE A 48 3.92 -1.65 -2.35
C ILE A 48 4.38 -0.58 -3.33
N LYS A 49 4.10 -0.78 -4.60
CA LYS A 49 4.47 0.15 -5.66
C LYS A 49 3.27 0.45 -6.53
N SER A 50 3.13 1.72 -6.89
CA SER A 50 2.15 2.09 -7.88
C SER A 50 2.67 1.76 -9.27
N THR A 51 1.78 1.31 -10.16
CA THR A 51 2.18 0.99 -11.52
C THR A 51 2.13 2.20 -12.43
N ASN A 52 1.46 3.26 -12.01
CA ASN A 52 1.29 4.45 -12.85
C ASN A 52 1.81 5.73 -12.21
N THR A 53 2.39 5.65 -11.04
CA THR A 53 3.03 6.80 -10.39
C THR A 53 4.35 6.34 -9.79
N ASN A 54 5.08 7.28 -9.18
CA ASN A 54 6.35 6.94 -8.54
C ASN A 54 6.19 6.54 -7.08
N PHE A 55 4.96 6.38 -6.62
CA PHE A 55 4.70 6.02 -5.24
C PHE A 55 5.27 4.64 -4.91
N GLU A 56 5.95 4.57 -3.79
CA GLU A 56 6.49 3.32 -3.27
C GLU A 56 6.49 3.38 -1.76
N ALA A 57 6.11 2.29 -1.11
CA ALA A 57 6.14 2.22 0.34
C ALA A 57 6.60 0.84 0.78
N SER A 58 7.15 0.78 1.98
CA SER A 58 7.54 -0.49 2.58
C SER A 58 7.10 -0.53 4.03
N SER A 59 6.89 -1.73 4.55
CA SER A 59 6.46 -1.94 5.92
C SER A 59 6.70 -3.40 6.30
N ASN A 60 6.47 -3.71 7.57
CA ASN A 60 6.55 -5.09 8.04
C ASN A 60 5.27 -5.86 7.72
N LYS A 61 4.15 -5.17 7.68
CA LYS A 61 2.86 -5.79 7.45
C LYS A 61 1.94 -4.82 6.71
N LEU A 62 1.06 -5.38 5.90
CA LEU A 62 0.07 -4.60 5.19
C LEU A 62 -1.27 -5.28 5.33
N ILE A 63 -2.32 -4.51 5.61
CA ILE A 63 -3.68 -5.02 5.69
C ILE A 63 -4.56 -4.20 4.75
N TYR A 64 -5.19 -4.87 3.80
CA TYR A 64 -6.21 -4.26 3.00
C TYR A 64 -7.57 -4.67 3.54
N ASP A 65 -8.40 -3.71 3.89
CA ASP A 65 -9.74 -3.94 4.39
C ASP A 65 -10.74 -3.41 3.36
N LYS A 66 -11.42 -4.33 2.70
CA LYS A 66 -12.38 -3.96 1.68
C LYS A 66 -13.57 -3.19 2.24
N ASP A 67 -14.03 -3.58 3.42
CA ASP A 67 -15.20 -2.94 4.01
C ASP A 67 -14.88 -1.53 4.49
N ALA A 68 -13.75 -1.35 5.11
CA ALA A 68 -13.30 -0.04 5.54
C ALA A 68 -12.72 0.79 4.39
N LYS A 69 -12.49 0.16 3.24
CA LYS A 69 -11.90 0.81 2.07
C LYS A 69 -10.59 1.48 2.43
N SER A 70 -9.76 0.72 3.10
CA SER A 70 -8.48 1.24 3.58
C SER A 70 -7.36 0.26 3.36
N LEU A 71 -6.17 0.81 3.21
CA LEU A 71 -4.94 0.07 3.10
C LEU A 71 -4.06 0.53 4.25
N LYS A 72 -3.69 -0.39 5.13
CA LYS A 72 -2.94 -0.04 6.32
C LYS A 72 -1.57 -0.71 6.30
N LEU A 73 -0.53 0.09 6.45
CA LEU A 73 0.84 -0.39 6.54
C LEU A 73 1.30 -0.27 7.97
N LEU A 74 1.86 -1.33 8.51
CA LEU A 74 2.23 -1.42 9.91
C LEU A 74 3.68 -1.82 10.09
N GLY A 75 4.37 -1.10 10.96
CA GLY A 75 5.73 -1.43 11.37
C GLY A 75 6.79 -0.97 10.40
N ASN A 76 7.67 -0.07 10.84
CA ASN A 76 8.78 0.45 10.05
C ASN A 76 8.33 0.93 8.69
N VAL A 77 7.32 1.79 8.69
CA VAL A 77 6.74 2.27 7.44
C VAL A 77 7.64 3.33 6.82
N PHE A 78 7.95 3.17 5.55
CA PHE A 78 8.71 4.12 4.77
C PHE A 78 7.97 4.37 3.47
N VAL A 79 7.76 5.63 3.14
CA VAL A 79 6.97 6.02 1.97
C VAL A 79 7.77 6.99 1.13
N LYS A 80 7.74 6.80 -0.18
CA LYS A 80 8.33 7.70 -1.16
C LYS A 80 7.27 8.18 -2.13
N ASN A 81 7.36 9.44 -2.49
CA ASN A 81 6.59 10.01 -3.60
C ASN A 81 5.09 9.84 -3.44
N LEU A 82 4.59 10.13 -2.26
CA LEU A 82 3.16 10.10 -2.00
C LEU A 82 2.55 11.43 -2.41
N GLU A 83 1.55 11.39 -3.27
CA GLU A 83 0.84 12.58 -3.72
C GLU A 83 -0.63 12.48 -3.37
N SER A 84 -1.17 13.54 -2.81
CA SER A 84 -2.58 13.61 -2.45
C SER A 84 -3.02 15.06 -2.42
N GLU A 85 -4.11 15.37 -3.10
CA GLU A 85 -4.73 16.70 -3.05
C GLU A 85 -3.75 17.84 -3.34
N GLY A 86 -2.85 17.62 -4.30
CA GLY A 86 -1.86 18.64 -4.65
C GLY A 86 -0.67 18.70 -3.73
N LEU A 87 -0.66 17.90 -2.67
CA LEU A 87 0.49 17.81 -1.77
C LEU A 87 1.40 16.70 -2.24
N SER A 88 2.68 16.99 -2.36
CA SER A 88 3.68 16.01 -2.76
C SER A 88 4.61 15.73 -1.60
N ILE A 89 4.57 14.52 -1.09
CA ILE A 89 5.44 14.08 -0.01
C ILE A 89 6.57 13.26 -0.64
N GLN A 90 7.78 13.79 -0.56
CA GLN A 90 8.93 13.12 -1.12
C GLN A 90 9.28 11.86 -0.35
N MET A 91 9.22 11.94 0.97
CA MET A 91 9.59 10.83 1.83
C MET A 91 8.93 11.00 3.18
N SER A 92 8.47 9.91 3.77
CA SER A 92 7.92 9.94 5.11
C SER A 92 8.18 8.61 5.80
N THR A 93 8.41 8.64 7.11
CA THR A 93 8.62 7.45 7.92
C THR A 93 7.74 7.51 9.14
N GLY A 94 7.31 6.35 9.61
CA GLY A 94 6.48 6.24 10.78
C GLY A 94 6.21 4.78 11.11
N ASP A 95 5.30 4.54 12.01
CA ASP A 95 4.99 3.17 12.44
C ASP A 95 3.70 2.65 11.80
N GLU A 96 2.83 3.54 11.38
CA GLU A 96 1.56 3.12 10.77
C GLU A 96 1.13 4.15 9.73
N LEU A 97 0.76 3.67 8.56
CA LEU A 97 0.19 4.50 7.51
C LEU A 97 -1.13 3.89 7.08
N THR A 98 -2.18 4.69 7.08
CA THR A 98 -3.47 4.28 6.54
C THR A 98 -3.77 5.11 5.31
N ILE A 99 -4.07 4.44 4.21
CA ILE A 99 -4.49 5.09 2.98
C ILE A 99 -5.95 4.73 2.75
N PHE A 100 -6.78 5.74 2.59
CA PHE A 100 -8.20 5.54 2.31
C PHE A 100 -8.37 5.46 0.80
N THR A 101 -8.76 4.27 0.33
CA THR A 101 -8.68 3.95 -1.09
C THR A 101 -9.66 4.72 -1.96
N GLU A 102 -10.75 5.19 -1.39
CA GLU A 102 -11.73 5.96 -2.18
C GLU A 102 -11.34 7.41 -2.35
N THR A 103 -10.79 8.01 -1.30
CA THR A 103 -10.51 9.43 -1.30
C THR A 103 -9.05 9.75 -1.59
N GLY A 104 -8.17 8.76 -1.43
CA GLY A 104 -6.74 8.98 -1.55
C GLY A 104 -6.13 9.69 -0.35
N LEU A 105 -6.93 10.00 0.66
CA LEU A 105 -6.41 10.59 1.88
C LEU A 105 -5.58 9.57 2.64
N PHE A 106 -4.66 10.06 3.45
CA PHE A 106 -3.81 9.19 4.22
C PHE A 106 -3.59 9.75 5.61
N GLU A 107 -3.29 8.85 6.54
CA GLU A 107 -3.01 9.19 7.92
C GLU A 107 -1.75 8.47 8.36
N PHE A 108 -0.77 9.22 8.85
CA PHE A 108 0.51 8.66 9.29
C PHE A 108 0.60 8.78 10.80
N LYS A 109 0.94 7.69 11.46
CA LYS A 109 1.10 7.67 12.91
C LYS A 109 2.44 7.08 13.28
N SER A 110 2.90 7.44 14.46
CA SER A 110 4.12 6.91 15.02
C SER A 110 3.83 6.32 16.39
N GLY A 111 4.66 5.36 16.81
CA GLY A 111 4.54 4.77 18.12
C GLY A 111 5.08 5.69 19.21
N ASN A 112 5.10 5.16 20.44
CA ASN A 112 5.36 5.96 21.62
C ASN A 112 6.67 6.71 21.62
N GLN A 113 7.70 6.14 21.04
CA GLN A 113 9.04 6.73 21.08
C GLN A 113 9.53 7.23 19.75
N ASN A 114 8.77 7.00 18.72
CA ASN A 114 9.14 7.42 17.39
C ASN A 114 8.30 8.61 16.97
N ARG A 115 8.73 9.27 15.93
CA ARG A 115 8.00 10.38 15.37
C ARG A 115 7.82 10.18 13.89
N VAL A 116 6.75 10.73 13.37
CA VAL A 116 6.58 10.78 11.93
C VAL A 116 7.53 11.85 11.42
N LYS A 117 8.35 11.48 10.43
CA LYS A 117 9.24 12.40 9.75
C LYS A 117 8.84 12.47 8.30
N THR A 118 8.60 13.68 7.81
CA THR A 118 8.13 13.88 6.46
C THR A 118 8.97 14.92 5.76
N LYS A 119 9.38 14.63 4.55
CA LYS A 119 10.10 15.55 3.70
C LYS A 119 9.20 15.92 2.54
N ILE A 120 8.88 17.19 2.43
CA ILE A 120 7.97 17.70 1.42
C ILE A 120 8.75 18.54 0.43
N LYS A 121 8.44 18.36 -0.83
CA LYS A 121 9.03 19.16 -1.89
C LYS A 121 7.91 19.98 -2.52
N PHE A 122 8.10 21.26 -2.56
CA PHE A 122 7.14 22.19 -3.15
C PHE A 122 7.54 22.54 -4.58
#